data_57bed80d44c6c0710baaaeed03ee9306
#
_entry.id   57bed80d44c6c0710baaaeed03ee9306
#
_cell.length_a   1.000
_cell.length_b   1.000
_cell.length_c   1.000
_cell.angle_alpha   90.00
_cell.angle_beta   90.00
_cell.angle_gamma   90.00
#
_symmetry.space_group_name_H-M   'P 1'
#
loop_
_entity.id
_entity.type
_entity.pdbx_description
1 polymer ?
#
loop_
_entity_poly.entity_id
_entity_poly.type
_entity_poly.pdbx_seq_one_letter_code
_entity_poly.pdbx_strand_id
1 'polypeptide(L)'
;MSLREQIEHEIREHGPMPFSRYMEICLYDPIAGYYSRNAEQFGKAGDFYTSSDVHAVFGRLLARQFDEMWQSLDRPPEIEILELGPGRGLLARDVLDWSKKKLPDFFAALHYTLQETSPALRTKLRGTLCEHLAAGKATVPEERPSLAQHFNSGSGRKRDHVPEGRPNPIHRALPPTTPLIIFANEFLDALPVEILGTRGKLYLALENNRLHEVWLTPTADELELLDRYGVHPEAGERIEVPLLAQDWMRHIAQSISRGFLLVIDYGYTRSEQLAGRHRGTLMAYRHHSASSDPYQTPGERDLTSHVNFTALAAAAEQTGMRVRNLVTQSQFLMSIGEKNQFADVFDECRLPQEHAKVVLQLKHLITPAGVGESFQVLIASRGTRSAE
;
A
#
# COMPACT_ATOMS: atom_id res chain seq x y z
N MET A 1 -18.71 -15.31 18.18
CA MET A 1 -18.79 -13.88 18.56
C MET A 1 -18.73 -13.09 17.26
N SER A 2 -19.67 -12.21 17.00
CA SER A 2 -19.59 -11.29 15.86
C SER A 2 -18.47 -10.28 16.08
N LEU A 3 -17.97 -9.66 15.00
CA LEU A 3 -16.91 -8.64 15.11
C LEU A 3 -17.34 -7.47 15.98
N ARG A 4 -18.62 -7.11 15.89
CA ARG A 4 -19.23 -6.07 16.75
C ARG A 4 -19.16 -6.46 18.23
N GLU A 5 -19.54 -7.69 18.59
CA GLU A 5 -19.45 -8.19 19.98
C GLU A 5 -18.01 -8.20 20.48
N GLN A 6 -17.05 -8.52 19.62
CA GLN A 6 -15.61 -8.48 19.94
C GLN A 6 -15.15 -7.04 20.25
N ILE A 7 -15.50 -6.07 19.40
CA ILE A 7 -15.22 -4.65 19.62
C ILE A 7 -15.84 -4.15 20.93
N GLU A 8 -17.11 -4.46 21.14
CA GLU A 8 -17.83 -4.08 22.37
C GLU A 8 -17.21 -4.72 23.62
N HIS A 9 -16.75 -5.97 23.53
CA HIS A 9 -16.06 -6.66 24.62
C HIS A 9 -14.73 -5.98 24.94
N GLU A 10 -13.89 -5.71 23.92
CA GLU A 10 -12.60 -5.04 24.08
C GLU A 10 -12.76 -3.65 24.73
N ILE A 11 -13.79 -2.90 24.34
CA ILE A 11 -14.11 -1.58 24.95
C ILE A 11 -14.55 -1.73 26.42
N ARG A 12 -15.33 -2.75 26.77
CA ARG A 12 -15.77 -2.99 28.18
C ARG A 12 -14.59 -3.37 29.07
N GLU A 13 -13.64 -4.15 28.55
CA GLU A 13 -12.47 -4.65 29.30
C GLU A 13 -11.40 -3.57 29.47
N HIS A 14 -11.13 -2.79 28.43
CA HIS A 14 -9.96 -1.90 28.35
C HIS A 14 -10.29 -0.41 28.31
N GLY A 15 -11.58 -0.05 28.27
CA GLY A 15 -12.02 1.35 28.11
C GLY A 15 -12.08 1.79 26.64
N PRO A 16 -12.16 3.10 26.39
CA PRO A 16 -12.31 3.63 25.04
C PRO A 16 -11.21 3.14 24.10
N MET A 17 -11.62 2.66 22.91
CA MET A 17 -10.76 2.10 21.87
C MET A 17 -10.30 3.20 20.90
N PRO A 18 -8.99 3.37 20.59
CA PRO A 18 -8.53 4.30 19.57
C PRO A 18 -9.07 3.91 18.18
N PHE A 19 -9.28 4.88 17.30
CA PHE A 19 -9.84 4.62 15.98
C PHE A 19 -8.96 3.68 15.14
N SER A 20 -7.63 3.78 15.25
CA SER A 20 -6.70 2.87 14.59
C SER A 20 -6.94 1.40 14.97
N ARG A 21 -7.23 1.13 16.24
CA ARG A 21 -7.54 -0.24 16.71
C ARG A 21 -8.88 -0.74 16.16
N TYR A 22 -9.88 0.13 16.10
CA TYR A 22 -11.16 -0.18 15.46
C TYR A 22 -10.97 -0.53 13.98
N MET A 23 -10.24 0.30 13.23
CA MET A 23 -9.94 0.07 11.81
C MET A 23 -9.17 -1.23 11.61
N GLU A 24 -8.18 -1.52 12.47
CA GLU A 24 -7.43 -2.77 12.46
C GLU A 24 -8.34 -3.99 12.59
N ILE A 25 -9.21 -4.01 13.59
CA ILE A 25 -10.15 -5.13 13.81
C ILE A 25 -11.07 -5.28 12.60
N CYS A 26 -11.63 -4.19 12.08
CA CYS A 26 -12.53 -4.21 10.94
C CYS A 26 -11.88 -4.78 9.67
N LEU A 27 -10.61 -4.47 9.41
CA LEU A 27 -9.91 -4.88 8.20
C LEU A 27 -9.23 -6.23 8.32
N TYR A 28 -8.56 -6.50 9.47
CA TYR A 28 -7.56 -7.55 9.58
C TYR A 28 -7.88 -8.63 10.62
N ASP A 29 -9.06 -8.61 11.27
CA ASP A 29 -9.45 -9.75 12.11
C ASP A 29 -9.34 -11.07 11.31
N PRO A 30 -8.66 -12.11 11.84
CA PRO A 30 -8.34 -13.31 11.07
C PRO A 30 -9.55 -14.13 10.62
N ILE A 31 -10.74 -13.92 11.23
CA ILE A 31 -11.97 -14.67 10.95
C ILE A 31 -13.01 -13.78 10.26
N ALA A 32 -13.23 -12.58 10.78
CA ALA A 32 -14.34 -11.73 10.42
C ALA A 32 -13.92 -10.36 9.83
N GLY A 33 -12.62 -10.10 9.71
CA GLY A 33 -12.09 -8.90 9.08
C GLY A 33 -12.35 -8.87 7.58
N TYR A 34 -12.43 -7.68 7.02
CA TYR A 34 -12.76 -7.46 5.61
C TYR A 34 -11.86 -8.26 4.66
N TYR A 35 -10.53 -8.21 4.83
CA TYR A 35 -9.58 -8.94 3.98
C TYR A 35 -9.49 -10.44 4.26
N SER A 36 -10.10 -10.92 5.36
CA SER A 36 -10.11 -12.35 5.73
C SER A 36 -11.34 -13.09 5.23
N ARG A 37 -12.46 -12.39 5.07
CA ARG A 37 -13.78 -13.02 4.83
C ARG A 37 -13.96 -13.61 3.45
N ASN A 38 -13.58 -12.91 2.38
CA ASN A 38 -13.85 -13.35 1.02
C ASN A 38 -12.85 -12.81 0.01
N ALA A 39 -12.24 -13.71 -0.73
CA ALA A 39 -11.44 -13.37 -1.89
C ALA A 39 -12.28 -12.88 -3.11
N GLU A 40 -13.61 -12.87 -3.06
CA GLU A 40 -14.50 -12.40 -4.13
C GLU A 40 -14.74 -10.90 -4.15
N GLN A 41 -14.27 -10.19 -3.12
CA GLN A 41 -14.42 -8.74 -2.98
C GLN A 41 -13.59 -7.94 -4.01
N PHE A 42 -12.63 -8.58 -4.69
CA PHE A 42 -11.76 -7.95 -5.68
C PHE A 42 -12.23 -8.22 -7.11
N GLY A 43 -12.26 -7.17 -7.96
CA GLY A 43 -12.57 -7.24 -9.39
C GLY A 43 -13.99 -6.82 -9.74
N LYS A 44 -14.42 -7.09 -11.00
CA LYS A 44 -15.70 -6.58 -11.57
C LYS A 44 -16.97 -6.91 -10.77
N ALA A 45 -16.96 -7.94 -9.95
CA ALA A 45 -18.07 -8.35 -9.09
C ALA A 45 -17.83 -7.95 -7.62
N GLY A 46 -16.70 -7.35 -7.28
CA GLY A 46 -16.31 -6.98 -5.93
C GLY A 46 -16.48 -5.50 -5.62
N ASP A 47 -16.04 -5.09 -4.43
CA ASP A 47 -16.20 -3.72 -3.91
C ASP A 47 -15.26 -2.71 -4.57
N PHE A 48 -14.13 -3.19 -5.15
CA PHE A 48 -13.06 -2.36 -5.71
C PHE A 48 -12.56 -2.81 -7.08
N TYR A 49 -12.22 -1.80 -7.89
CA TYR A 49 -11.32 -1.93 -9.03
C TYR A 49 -9.99 -1.30 -8.66
N THR A 50 -8.94 -2.10 -8.52
CA THR A 50 -7.58 -1.58 -8.44
C THR A 50 -7.03 -1.30 -9.84
N SER A 51 -6.04 -0.42 -9.95
CA SER A 51 -5.32 -0.17 -11.21
C SER A 51 -4.78 -1.46 -11.83
N SER A 52 -4.38 -2.42 -10.98
CA SER A 52 -3.89 -3.74 -11.37
C SER A 52 -4.97 -4.71 -11.85
N ASP A 53 -6.21 -4.56 -11.37
CA ASP A 53 -7.33 -5.41 -11.79
C ASP A 53 -7.84 -5.08 -13.20
N VAL A 54 -7.52 -3.88 -13.66
CA VAL A 54 -8.13 -3.34 -14.88
C VAL A 54 -7.24 -3.53 -16.10
N HIS A 55 -5.88 -3.55 -15.97
CA HIS A 55 -5.08 -3.39 -17.19
C HIS A 55 -3.67 -4.01 -17.13
N ALA A 56 -3.41 -4.98 -18.00
CA ALA A 56 -2.06 -5.45 -18.34
C ALA A 56 -1.10 -4.32 -18.81
N VAL A 57 -1.65 -3.20 -19.30
CA VAL A 57 -0.92 -1.97 -19.63
C VAL A 57 -0.07 -1.45 -18.46
N PHE A 58 -0.65 -1.45 -17.25
CA PHE A 58 0.05 -0.99 -16.05
C PHE A 58 1.23 -1.92 -15.71
N GLY A 59 1.00 -3.24 -15.75
CA GLY A 59 2.06 -4.23 -15.51
C GLY A 59 3.21 -4.14 -16.52
N ARG A 60 2.92 -3.85 -17.81
CA ARG A 60 3.94 -3.66 -18.86
C ARG A 60 4.81 -2.44 -18.61
N LEU A 61 4.21 -1.31 -18.23
CA LEU A 61 4.93 -0.10 -17.88
C LEU A 61 5.78 -0.30 -16.62
N LEU A 62 5.25 -0.96 -15.60
CA LEU A 62 6.02 -1.30 -14.39
C LEU A 62 7.17 -2.27 -14.68
N ALA A 63 6.98 -3.28 -15.53
CA ALA A 63 8.06 -4.18 -15.93
C ALA A 63 9.24 -3.41 -16.55
N ARG A 64 8.96 -2.41 -17.38
CA ARG A 64 10.00 -1.52 -17.92
C ARG A 64 10.66 -0.69 -16.81
N GLN A 65 9.90 -0.15 -15.89
CA GLN A 65 10.47 0.61 -14.76
C GLN A 65 11.39 -0.26 -13.90
N PHE A 66 11.00 -1.50 -13.64
CA PHE A 66 11.84 -2.43 -12.88
C PHE A 66 13.11 -2.83 -13.64
N ASP A 67 13.03 -3.01 -14.96
CA ASP A 67 14.22 -3.22 -15.80
C ASP A 67 15.16 -2.01 -15.75
N GLU A 68 14.65 -0.78 -15.84
CA GLU A 68 15.47 0.43 -15.69
C GLU A 68 16.12 0.54 -14.31
N MET A 69 15.39 0.18 -13.24
CA MET A 69 15.96 0.10 -11.89
C MET A 69 17.08 -0.94 -11.82
N TRP A 70 16.88 -2.13 -12.39
CA TRP A 70 17.90 -3.17 -12.48
C TRP A 70 19.14 -2.72 -13.26
N GLN A 71 18.96 -2.04 -14.39
CA GLN A 71 20.06 -1.47 -15.16
C GLN A 71 20.84 -0.43 -14.36
N SER A 72 20.17 0.43 -13.60
CA SER A 72 20.79 1.46 -12.74
C SER A 72 21.56 0.87 -11.54
N LEU A 73 21.32 -0.41 -11.24
CA LEU A 73 22.05 -1.20 -10.26
C LEU A 73 23.23 -1.99 -10.89
N ASP A 74 23.69 -1.62 -12.09
CA ASP A 74 24.76 -2.28 -12.83
C ASP A 74 24.42 -3.72 -13.27
N ARG A 75 23.14 -4.00 -13.55
CA ARG A 75 22.62 -5.30 -14.02
C ARG A 75 23.11 -6.47 -13.18
N PRO A 76 22.80 -6.52 -11.88
CA PRO A 76 23.25 -7.62 -11.03
C PRO A 76 22.72 -8.96 -11.56
N PRO A 77 23.45 -10.07 -11.37
CA PRO A 77 23.04 -11.39 -11.85
C PRO A 77 21.76 -11.90 -11.19
N GLU A 78 21.44 -11.38 -10.00
CA GLU A 78 20.19 -11.64 -9.28
C GLU A 78 19.64 -10.33 -8.72
N ILE A 79 18.34 -10.15 -8.84
CA ILE A 79 17.58 -9.06 -8.23
C ILE A 79 16.25 -9.60 -7.70
N GLU A 80 15.87 -9.15 -6.52
CA GLU A 80 14.59 -9.51 -5.94
C GLU A 80 13.61 -8.34 -6.03
N ILE A 81 12.38 -8.59 -6.53
CA ILE A 81 11.24 -7.72 -6.33
C ILE A 81 10.39 -8.32 -5.21
N LEU A 82 10.11 -7.54 -4.19
CA LEU A 82 9.19 -7.88 -3.11
C LEU A 82 7.93 -7.01 -3.20
N GLU A 83 6.82 -7.61 -3.59
CA GLU A 83 5.52 -6.94 -3.62
C GLU A 83 4.78 -7.14 -2.31
N LEU A 84 4.31 -6.03 -1.72
CA LEU A 84 3.49 -6.01 -0.51
C LEU A 84 2.02 -5.89 -0.88
N GLY A 85 1.18 -6.78 -0.35
CA GLY A 85 -0.26 -6.78 -0.63
C GLY A 85 -0.62 -7.09 -2.09
N PRO A 86 -0.06 -8.13 -2.74
CA PRO A 86 -0.29 -8.44 -4.16
C PRO A 86 -1.73 -8.85 -4.49
N GLY A 87 -2.57 -9.05 -3.48
CA GLY A 87 -3.94 -9.49 -3.66
C GLY A 87 -4.03 -10.81 -4.45
N ARG A 88 -4.65 -10.77 -5.64
CA ARG A 88 -4.79 -11.93 -6.55
C ARG A 88 -3.56 -12.19 -7.42
N GLY A 89 -2.53 -11.34 -7.36
CA GLY A 89 -1.29 -11.48 -8.11
C GLY A 89 -1.38 -11.18 -9.61
N LEU A 90 -2.41 -10.47 -10.06
CA LEU A 90 -2.58 -10.13 -11.48
C LEU A 90 -1.47 -9.22 -11.97
N LEU A 91 -1.09 -8.22 -11.17
CA LEU A 91 -0.02 -7.30 -11.52
C LEU A 91 1.33 -8.03 -11.63
N ALA A 92 1.67 -8.84 -10.64
CA ALA A 92 2.89 -9.65 -10.67
C ALA A 92 2.94 -10.57 -11.91
N ARG A 93 1.83 -11.22 -12.25
CA ARG A 93 1.74 -12.02 -13.48
C ARG A 93 2.03 -11.17 -14.71
N ASP A 94 1.39 -10.03 -14.86
CA ASP A 94 1.54 -9.16 -16.03
C ASP A 94 2.98 -8.62 -16.15
N VAL A 95 3.62 -8.29 -15.02
CA VAL A 95 5.05 -7.91 -14.96
C VAL A 95 5.95 -9.07 -15.38
N LEU A 96 5.73 -10.28 -14.84
CA LEU A 96 6.55 -11.45 -15.12
C LEU A 96 6.40 -11.92 -16.58
N ASP A 97 5.16 -11.99 -17.10
CA ASP A 97 4.87 -12.37 -18.47
C ASP A 97 5.49 -11.40 -19.46
N TRP A 98 5.35 -10.11 -19.21
CA TRP A 98 5.93 -9.08 -20.07
C TRP A 98 7.46 -9.11 -20.03
N SER A 99 8.05 -9.24 -18.84
CA SER A 99 9.51 -9.34 -18.67
C SER A 99 10.06 -10.56 -19.39
N LYS A 100 9.42 -11.73 -19.28
CA LYS A 100 9.79 -12.95 -20.01
C LYS A 100 9.79 -12.74 -21.52
N LYS A 101 8.82 -11.98 -22.04
CA LYS A 101 8.64 -11.76 -23.48
C LYS A 101 9.58 -10.71 -24.07
N LYS A 102 9.81 -9.60 -23.33
CA LYS A 102 10.42 -8.37 -23.88
C LYS A 102 11.73 -7.98 -23.21
N LEU A 103 12.01 -8.48 -22.02
CA LEU A 103 13.16 -8.09 -21.19
C LEU A 103 13.89 -9.35 -20.69
N PRO A 104 14.38 -10.22 -21.61
CA PRO A 104 14.86 -11.56 -21.26
C PRO A 104 16.05 -11.54 -20.29
N ASP A 105 16.96 -10.58 -20.38
CA ASP A 105 18.11 -10.46 -19.48
C ASP A 105 17.67 -10.09 -18.07
N PHE A 106 16.75 -9.13 -17.95
CA PHE A 106 16.13 -8.77 -16.67
C PHE A 106 15.34 -9.95 -16.10
N PHE A 107 14.51 -10.62 -16.91
CA PHE A 107 13.76 -11.78 -16.48
C PHE A 107 14.65 -12.93 -16.01
N ALA A 108 15.82 -13.13 -16.64
CA ALA A 108 16.80 -14.12 -16.19
C ALA A 108 17.31 -13.83 -14.78
N ALA A 109 17.59 -12.56 -14.46
CA ALA A 109 18.06 -12.12 -13.16
C ALA A 109 16.96 -12.00 -12.09
N LEU A 110 15.69 -11.85 -12.51
CA LEU A 110 14.56 -11.53 -11.64
C LEU A 110 14.10 -12.73 -10.80
N HIS A 111 13.89 -12.47 -9.51
CA HIS A 111 13.08 -13.26 -8.61
C HIS A 111 11.97 -12.39 -8.00
N TYR A 112 10.72 -12.87 -7.98
CA TYR A 112 9.56 -12.10 -7.52
C TYR A 112 8.96 -12.73 -6.27
N THR A 113 9.05 -12.05 -5.13
CA THR A 113 8.47 -12.49 -3.85
C THR A 113 7.18 -11.72 -3.58
N LEU A 114 6.12 -12.43 -3.19
CA LEU A 114 4.78 -11.87 -3.00
C LEU A 114 4.33 -12.08 -1.56
N GLN A 115 4.24 -10.98 -0.81
CA GLN A 115 3.87 -11.00 0.61
C GLN A 115 2.39 -10.68 0.79
N GLU A 116 1.56 -11.72 0.96
CA GLU A 116 0.13 -11.63 1.18
C GLU A 116 -0.26 -12.26 2.52
N THR A 117 -1.06 -11.56 3.33
CA THR A 117 -1.47 -12.02 4.65
C THR A 117 -2.76 -12.85 4.63
N SER A 118 -3.68 -12.58 3.70
CA SER A 118 -4.95 -13.30 3.56
C SER A 118 -4.76 -14.73 3.03
N PRO A 119 -5.13 -15.80 3.76
CA PRO A 119 -5.02 -17.16 3.27
C PRO A 119 -5.84 -17.41 1.99
N ALA A 120 -7.02 -16.78 1.87
CA ALA A 120 -7.87 -16.92 0.72
C ALA A 120 -7.25 -16.26 -0.53
N LEU A 121 -6.68 -15.06 -0.38
CA LEU A 121 -5.96 -14.38 -1.46
C LEU A 121 -4.68 -15.12 -1.84
N ARG A 122 -3.93 -15.67 -0.88
CA ARG A 122 -2.76 -16.51 -1.18
C ARG A 122 -3.10 -17.72 -2.04
N THR A 123 -4.24 -18.35 -1.81
CA THR A 123 -4.70 -19.48 -2.65
C THR A 123 -4.95 -19.04 -4.09
N LYS A 124 -5.63 -17.91 -4.30
CA LYS A 124 -5.86 -17.33 -5.64
C LYS A 124 -4.55 -16.89 -6.30
N LEU A 125 -3.69 -16.22 -5.54
CA LEU A 125 -2.36 -15.78 -5.96
C LEU A 125 -1.52 -16.96 -6.50
N ARG A 126 -1.48 -18.08 -5.77
CA ARG A 126 -0.78 -19.32 -6.22
C ARG A 126 -1.38 -19.86 -7.51
N GLY A 127 -2.70 -19.82 -7.67
CA GLY A 127 -3.36 -20.20 -8.93
C GLY A 127 -2.98 -19.29 -10.09
N THR A 128 -2.99 -17.95 -9.87
CA THR A 128 -2.66 -16.95 -10.88
C THR A 128 -1.21 -17.08 -11.37
N LEU A 129 -0.28 -17.43 -10.48
CA LEU A 129 1.17 -17.48 -10.75
C LEU A 129 1.73 -18.91 -10.86
N CYS A 130 0.90 -19.92 -11.06
CA CYS A 130 1.31 -21.34 -11.02
C CYS A 130 2.51 -21.64 -11.92
N GLU A 131 2.56 -21.11 -13.15
CA GLU A 131 3.68 -21.30 -14.08
C GLU A 131 4.97 -20.66 -13.59
N HIS A 132 4.91 -19.43 -13.06
CA HIS A 132 6.08 -18.71 -12.54
C HIS A 132 6.60 -19.32 -11.24
N LEU A 133 5.69 -19.83 -10.39
CA LEU A 133 6.05 -20.59 -9.18
C LEU A 133 6.77 -21.90 -9.54
N ALA A 134 6.22 -22.66 -10.51
CA ALA A 134 6.84 -23.90 -10.99
C ALA A 134 8.21 -23.65 -11.65
N ALA A 135 8.39 -22.51 -12.32
CA ALA A 135 9.65 -22.10 -12.93
C ALA A 135 10.66 -21.51 -11.93
N GLY A 136 10.33 -21.40 -10.63
CA GLY A 136 11.18 -20.80 -9.60
C GLY A 136 11.37 -19.28 -9.76
N LYS A 137 10.54 -18.61 -10.56
CA LYS A 137 10.61 -17.15 -10.79
C LYS A 137 9.78 -16.33 -9.80
N ALA A 138 8.86 -16.98 -9.10
CA ALA A 138 8.06 -16.35 -8.06
C ALA A 138 8.07 -17.20 -6.78
N THR A 139 7.87 -16.54 -5.63
CA THR A 139 7.72 -17.17 -4.32
C THR A 139 6.60 -16.50 -3.55
N VAL A 140 5.74 -17.32 -2.92
CA VAL A 140 4.71 -16.87 -1.98
C VAL A 140 5.04 -17.49 -0.61
N PRO A 141 5.62 -16.73 0.32
CA PRO A 141 5.97 -17.22 1.64
C PRO A 141 4.78 -17.79 2.39
N GLU A 142 4.97 -18.86 3.17
CA GLU A 142 3.90 -19.50 3.93
C GLU A 142 3.66 -18.85 5.28
N GLU A 143 4.72 -18.31 5.89
CA GLU A 143 4.64 -17.66 7.17
C GLU A 143 3.95 -16.30 7.07
N ARG A 144 3.05 -16.06 8.00
CA ARG A 144 2.38 -14.78 8.19
C ARG A 144 3.35 -13.81 8.88
N PRO A 145 3.76 -12.71 8.24
CA PRO A 145 4.08 -11.55 9.03
C PRO A 145 2.74 -11.05 9.56
N SER A 146 2.46 -11.30 10.82
CA SER A 146 1.23 -10.82 11.43
C SER A 146 1.32 -9.31 11.55
N LEU A 147 0.57 -8.57 10.71
CA LEU A 147 0.26 -7.17 10.98
C LEU A 147 -0.19 -7.03 12.44
N ALA A 148 -1.04 -7.95 12.92
CA ALA A 148 -1.52 -8.01 14.30
C ALA A 148 -0.41 -8.11 15.38
N GLN A 149 0.77 -8.68 15.09
CA GLN A 149 1.87 -8.69 16.06
C GLN A 149 2.54 -7.31 16.21
N HIS A 150 2.43 -6.43 15.23
CA HIS A 150 2.90 -5.05 15.35
C HIS A 150 1.93 -4.18 16.14
N PHE A 151 0.62 -4.46 16.07
CA PHE A 151 -0.43 -3.70 16.73
C PHE A 151 -0.50 -3.93 18.25
N ASN A 152 -0.21 -5.14 18.72
CA ASN A 152 -0.24 -5.48 20.17
C ASN A 152 0.82 -4.75 21.02
N SER A 153 1.73 -3.97 20.43
CA SER A 153 2.70 -3.15 21.16
C SER A 153 2.21 -1.73 21.47
N GLY A 154 1.02 -1.34 21.00
CA GLY A 154 0.46 0.01 21.14
C GLY A 154 -0.32 0.30 22.42
N SER A 155 -0.58 -0.69 23.29
CA SER A 155 -1.25 -0.46 24.57
C SER A 155 -0.24 -0.04 25.65
N GLY A 156 -0.03 1.28 25.79
CA GLY A 156 0.36 1.87 27.09
C GLY A 156 1.75 1.60 27.65
N ARG A 157 2.71 1.07 26.88
CA ARG A 157 4.10 0.98 27.32
C ARG A 157 4.99 1.93 26.53
N LYS A 158 5.82 2.69 27.28
CA LYS A 158 6.88 3.57 26.77
C LYS A 158 7.63 2.88 25.62
N ARG A 159 7.88 3.61 24.54
CA ARG A 159 8.80 3.22 23.44
C ARG A 159 10.24 3.19 23.95
N ASP A 160 10.52 2.27 24.89
CA ASP A 160 11.89 1.99 25.30
C ASP A 160 12.38 0.80 24.47
N HIS A 161 13.36 1.04 23.63
CA HIS A 161 14.17 0.07 22.88
C HIS A 161 13.36 -0.96 22.07
N VAL A 162 13.44 -0.87 20.73
CA VAL A 162 13.14 -2.01 19.85
C VAL A 162 14.07 -3.16 20.30
N PRO A 163 13.55 -4.27 20.82
CA PRO A 163 14.40 -5.39 21.20
C PRO A 163 15.16 -5.87 19.94
N GLU A 164 16.48 -5.93 20.02
CA GLU A 164 17.29 -6.69 19.08
C GLU A 164 16.75 -8.13 19.04
N GLY A 165 16.20 -8.56 17.90
CA GLY A 165 15.64 -9.91 17.73
C GLY A 165 14.17 -9.99 17.32
N ARG A 166 13.46 -8.87 17.00
CA ARG A 166 12.14 -8.97 16.36
C ARG A 166 12.32 -9.56 14.96
N PRO A 167 11.52 -10.58 14.57
CA PRO A 167 11.58 -11.10 13.22
C PRO A 167 11.29 -9.95 12.25
N ASN A 168 12.17 -9.78 11.26
CA ASN A 168 11.97 -8.81 10.19
C ASN A 168 10.63 -9.15 9.50
N PRO A 169 9.64 -8.23 9.45
CA PRO A 169 8.35 -8.50 8.84
C PRO A 169 8.45 -8.74 7.31
N ILE A 170 9.62 -8.52 6.76
CA ILE A 170 9.91 -8.68 5.33
C ILE A 170 10.51 -10.07 5.09
N HIS A 171 9.74 -10.91 4.43
CA HIS A 171 10.20 -12.24 3.99
C HIS A 171 10.82 -12.14 2.61
N ARG A 172 12.12 -12.40 2.54
CA ARG A 172 12.89 -12.43 1.30
C ARG A 172 13.14 -13.87 0.87
N ALA A 173 13.06 -14.12 -0.44
CA ALA A 173 13.45 -15.42 -1.01
C ALA A 173 14.96 -15.54 -1.23
N LEU A 174 15.64 -14.40 -1.50
CA LEU A 174 17.06 -14.35 -1.77
C LEU A 174 17.86 -13.77 -0.58
N PRO A 175 19.19 -13.97 -0.53
CA PRO A 175 20.04 -13.46 0.54
C PRO A 175 19.93 -11.95 0.74
N PRO A 176 20.15 -11.42 1.95
CA PRO A 176 20.06 -9.97 2.23
C PRO A 176 21.02 -9.10 1.41
N THR A 177 22.08 -9.69 0.86
CA THR A 177 23.06 -9.01 -0.01
C THR A 177 22.55 -8.80 -1.43
N THR A 178 21.52 -9.56 -1.87
CA THR A 178 20.92 -9.39 -3.20
C THR A 178 20.23 -8.04 -3.28
N PRO A 179 20.43 -7.26 -4.36
CA PRO A 179 19.70 -6.02 -4.57
C PRO A 179 18.18 -6.24 -4.54
N LEU A 180 17.47 -5.30 -3.94
CA LEU A 180 16.05 -5.44 -3.64
C LEU A 180 15.25 -4.25 -4.16
N ILE A 181 14.16 -4.53 -4.84
CA ILE A 181 13.10 -3.56 -5.13
C ILE A 181 11.90 -3.94 -4.25
N ILE A 182 11.53 -3.08 -3.31
CA ILE A 182 10.26 -3.23 -2.59
C ILE A 182 9.20 -2.42 -3.33
N PHE A 183 8.09 -3.08 -3.62
CA PHE A 183 6.98 -2.51 -4.35
C PHE A 183 5.68 -2.63 -3.55
N ALA A 184 4.95 -1.53 -3.43
CA ALA A 184 3.63 -1.47 -2.78
C ALA A 184 2.69 -0.65 -3.67
N ASN A 185 1.56 -1.24 -4.05
CA ASN A 185 0.50 -0.59 -4.83
C ASN A 185 -0.84 -0.78 -4.12
N GLU A 186 -1.51 0.33 -3.77
CA GLU A 186 -2.79 0.29 -3.04
C GLU A 186 -2.68 -0.60 -1.79
N PHE A 187 -1.69 -0.29 -0.93
CA PHE A 187 -1.38 -1.06 0.26
C PHE A 187 -1.39 -0.21 1.54
N LEU A 188 -0.90 1.02 1.45
CA LEU A 188 -0.74 1.88 2.63
C LEU A 188 -2.02 2.63 2.99
N ASP A 189 -2.94 2.81 2.06
CA ASP A 189 -4.26 3.43 2.26
C ASP A 189 -5.16 2.62 3.20
N ALA A 190 -4.93 1.31 3.28
CA ALA A 190 -5.62 0.39 4.17
C ALA A 190 -4.96 0.25 5.56
N LEU A 191 -3.80 0.87 5.80
CA LEU A 191 -3.18 0.82 7.12
C LEU A 191 -3.98 1.67 8.13
N PRO A 192 -4.18 1.15 9.36
CA PRO A 192 -4.86 1.87 10.42
C PRO A 192 -4.27 3.25 10.70
N VAL A 193 -5.16 4.24 10.82
CA VAL A 193 -4.83 5.62 11.13
C VAL A 193 -5.49 6.08 12.41
N GLU A 194 -4.89 7.05 13.09
CA GLU A 194 -5.58 7.81 14.11
C GLU A 194 -6.31 8.99 13.48
N ILE A 195 -7.35 9.48 14.15
CA ILE A 195 -8.12 10.65 13.70
C ILE A 195 -8.04 11.73 14.75
N LEU A 196 -7.63 12.92 14.33
CA LEU A 196 -7.62 14.11 15.16
C LEU A 196 -8.67 15.12 14.68
N GLY A 197 -9.32 15.75 15.63
CA GLY A 197 -10.18 16.92 15.45
C GLY A 197 -9.82 18.02 16.43
N THR A 198 -10.50 19.16 16.38
CA THR A 198 -10.24 20.27 17.34
C THR A 198 -10.52 19.90 18.80
N ARG A 199 -11.30 18.84 19.05
CA ARG A 199 -11.58 18.32 20.38
C ARG A 199 -10.53 17.34 20.92
N GLY A 200 -9.58 16.93 20.08
CA GLY A 200 -8.55 15.97 20.43
C GLY A 200 -8.48 14.78 19.48
N LYS A 201 -8.05 13.63 19.97
CA LYS A 201 -7.97 12.34 19.27
C LYS A 201 -9.26 11.55 19.45
N LEU A 202 -9.73 10.96 18.36
CA LEU A 202 -10.95 10.15 18.32
C LEU A 202 -10.74 8.77 18.93
N TYR A 203 -11.62 8.42 19.85
CA TYR A 203 -11.80 7.09 20.42
C TYR A 203 -13.25 6.65 20.30
N LEU A 204 -13.50 5.35 20.35
CA LEU A 204 -14.82 4.75 20.43
C LEU A 204 -15.08 4.24 21.83
N ALA A 205 -16.22 4.58 22.39
CA ALA A 205 -16.71 4.10 23.68
C ALA A 205 -18.10 3.47 23.53
N LEU A 206 -18.59 2.85 24.61
CA LEU A 206 -19.94 2.28 24.67
C LEU A 206 -20.83 3.10 25.60
N GLU A 207 -21.97 3.54 25.07
CA GLU A 207 -23.06 4.09 25.86
C GLU A 207 -24.35 3.39 25.46
N ASN A 208 -25.05 2.81 26.46
CA ASN A 208 -26.28 2.04 26.22
C ASN A 208 -26.13 0.95 25.13
N ASN A 209 -25.02 0.22 25.12
CA ASN A 209 -24.65 -0.78 24.12
C ASN A 209 -24.57 -0.24 22.67
N ARG A 210 -24.31 1.06 22.51
CA ARG A 210 -24.06 1.68 21.21
C ARG A 210 -22.67 2.30 21.18
N LEU A 211 -21.97 2.11 20.07
CA LEU A 211 -20.71 2.81 19.82
C LEU A 211 -20.97 4.31 19.69
N HIS A 212 -20.17 5.10 20.38
CA HIS A 212 -20.18 6.54 20.26
C HIS A 212 -18.75 7.09 20.30
N GLU A 213 -18.56 8.25 19.71
CA GLU A 213 -17.27 8.91 19.64
C GLU A 213 -16.95 9.69 20.91
N VAL A 214 -15.77 9.47 21.46
CA VAL A 214 -15.19 10.28 22.54
C VAL A 214 -13.86 10.86 22.09
N TRP A 215 -13.49 12.00 22.63
CA TRP A 215 -12.31 12.73 22.23
C TRP A 215 -11.39 12.87 23.42
N LEU A 216 -10.16 12.34 23.30
CA LEU A 216 -9.14 12.35 24.35
C LEU A 216 -7.93 13.17 23.89
N THR A 217 -7.00 13.44 24.81
CA THR A 217 -5.79 14.18 24.50
C THR A 217 -4.92 13.44 23.51
N PRO A 218 -4.49 14.07 22.40
CA PRO A 218 -3.54 13.49 21.45
C PRO A 218 -2.18 13.26 22.11
N THR A 219 -1.41 12.32 21.57
CA THR A 219 -0.01 12.11 21.97
C THR A 219 0.91 13.17 21.36
N ALA A 220 2.11 13.33 21.93
CA ALA A 220 3.13 14.23 21.38
C ALA A 220 3.54 13.81 19.94
N ASP A 221 3.66 12.51 19.67
CA ASP A 221 4.03 11.98 18.36
C ASP A 221 2.99 12.30 17.28
N GLU A 222 1.70 12.26 17.63
CA GLU A 222 0.60 12.61 16.71
C GLU A 222 0.61 14.08 16.35
N LEU A 223 0.84 14.96 17.34
CA LEU A 223 0.95 16.39 17.13
C LEU A 223 2.22 16.72 16.32
N GLU A 224 3.37 16.12 16.66
CA GLU A 224 4.62 16.30 15.90
C GLU A 224 4.48 15.88 14.44
N LEU A 225 3.73 14.80 14.15
CA LEU A 225 3.47 14.39 12.76
C LEU A 225 2.70 15.48 12.00
N LEU A 226 1.64 16.03 12.60
CA LEU A 226 0.88 17.12 11.97
C LEU A 226 1.71 18.38 11.78
N ASP A 227 2.50 18.77 12.78
CA ASP A 227 3.39 19.94 12.72
C ASP A 227 4.38 19.84 11.55
N ARG A 228 4.98 18.67 11.36
CA ARG A 228 6.03 18.46 10.36
C ARG A 228 5.50 18.12 8.97
N TYR A 229 4.50 17.27 8.89
CA TYR A 229 4.14 16.57 7.64
C TYR A 229 2.67 16.73 7.25
N GLY A 230 1.83 17.26 8.11
CA GLY A 230 0.40 17.43 7.89
C GLY A 230 -0.08 18.84 8.16
N VAL A 231 -1.36 18.95 8.51
CA VAL A 231 -2.02 20.17 8.97
C VAL A 231 -2.84 19.86 10.22
N HIS A 232 -3.03 20.86 11.08
CA HIS A 232 -3.95 20.72 12.20
C HIS A 232 -5.40 20.87 11.74
N PRO A 233 -6.34 20.11 12.35
CA PRO A 233 -7.76 20.22 12.03
C PRO A 233 -8.33 21.59 12.40
N GLU A 234 -9.15 22.14 11.53
CA GLU A 234 -10.00 23.30 11.80
C GLU A 234 -11.36 22.87 12.37
N ALA A 235 -12.20 23.84 12.73
CA ALA A 235 -13.52 23.54 13.33
C ALA A 235 -14.38 22.67 12.41
N GLY A 236 -14.77 21.50 12.91
CA GLY A 236 -15.57 20.53 12.17
C GLY A 236 -14.77 19.56 11.30
N GLU A 237 -13.46 19.73 11.18
CA GLU A 237 -12.60 18.82 10.40
C GLU A 237 -12.11 17.64 11.23
N ARG A 238 -11.74 16.58 10.49
CA ARG A 238 -11.06 15.38 10.98
C ARG A 238 -9.86 15.15 10.08
N ILE A 239 -8.70 14.96 10.68
CA ILE A 239 -7.45 14.73 9.96
C ILE A 239 -6.90 13.38 10.38
N GLU A 240 -6.54 12.57 9.41
CA GLU A 240 -5.90 11.28 9.60
C GLU A 240 -4.43 11.46 9.97
N VAL A 241 -3.96 10.68 10.96
CA VAL A 241 -2.59 10.67 11.44
C VAL A 241 -1.98 9.28 11.22
N PRO A 242 -1.20 9.08 10.15
CA PRO A 242 -0.73 7.77 9.70
C PRO A 242 0.60 7.36 10.37
N LEU A 243 0.66 7.32 11.71
CA LEU A 243 1.87 6.92 12.44
C LEU A 243 2.35 5.52 12.04
N LEU A 244 1.40 4.59 11.87
CA LEU A 244 1.72 3.22 11.47
C LEU A 244 2.34 3.16 10.08
N ALA A 245 1.81 3.90 9.11
CA ALA A 245 2.38 3.95 7.76
C ALA A 245 3.81 4.49 7.76
N GLN A 246 4.12 5.48 8.62
CA GLN A 246 5.49 5.94 8.81
C GLN A 246 6.40 4.86 9.42
N ASP A 247 5.93 4.13 10.44
CA ASP A 247 6.70 3.05 11.05
C ASP A 247 6.96 1.94 10.05
N TRP A 248 5.96 1.55 9.26
CA TRP A 248 6.10 0.62 8.16
C TRP A 248 7.14 1.08 7.14
N MET A 249 7.03 2.33 6.70
CA MET A 249 7.98 2.91 5.76
C MET A 249 9.42 2.82 6.28
N ARG A 250 9.68 3.12 7.56
CA ARG A 250 11.00 2.98 8.17
C ARG A 250 11.49 1.53 8.12
N HIS A 251 10.63 0.55 8.48
CA HIS A 251 11.00 -0.86 8.49
C HIS A 251 11.34 -1.39 7.10
N ILE A 252 10.49 -1.13 6.10
CA ILE A 252 10.76 -1.58 4.73
C ILE A 252 11.99 -0.90 4.13
N ALA A 253 12.18 0.39 4.39
CA ALA A 253 13.33 1.14 3.92
C ALA A 253 14.65 0.65 4.56
N GLN A 254 14.63 0.23 5.83
CA GLN A 254 15.79 -0.35 6.52
C GLN A 254 16.17 -1.73 5.96
N SER A 255 15.22 -2.50 5.42
CA SER A 255 15.49 -3.82 4.84
C SER A 255 16.24 -3.75 3.50
N ILE A 256 16.29 -2.57 2.87
CA ILE A 256 16.98 -2.35 1.60
C ILE A 256 18.42 -1.93 1.88
N SER A 257 19.38 -2.83 1.70
CA SER A 257 20.81 -2.50 1.74
C SER A 257 21.30 -1.84 0.44
N ARG A 258 20.81 -2.31 -0.71
CA ARG A 258 21.03 -1.78 -2.05
C ARG A 258 19.77 -2.00 -2.90
N GLY A 259 19.22 -0.97 -3.51
CA GLY A 259 18.04 -1.10 -4.35
C GLY A 259 17.06 0.07 -4.26
N PHE A 260 15.79 -0.24 -4.48
CA PHE A 260 14.72 0.75 -4.58
C PHE A 260 13.52 0.42 -3.71
N LEU A 261 12.80 1.46 -3.36
CA LEU A 261 11.45 1.42 -2.83
C LEU A 261 10.55 2.18 -3.80
N LEU A 262 9.47 1.55 -4.26
CA LEU A 262 8.44 2.12 -5.11
C LEU A 262 7.09 1.95 -4.42
N VAL A 263 6.43 3.07 -4.11
CA VAL A 263 5.08 3.10 -3.52
C VAL A 263 4.16 3.87 -4.45
N ILE A 264 3.02 3.28 -4.77
CA ILE A 264 1.94 3.88 -5.56
C ILE A 264 0.65 3.74 -4.77
N ASP A 265 0.02 4.85 -4.44
CA ASP A 265 -1.19 4.83 -3.62
C ASP A 265 -2.03 6.10 -3.78
N TYR A 266 -3.29 6.05 -3.39
CA TYR A 266 -4.11 7.25 -3.21
C TYR A 266 -3.49 8.14 -2.15
N GLY A 267 -3.24 9.39 -2.48
CA GLY A 267 -2.55 10.19 -1.49
C GLY A 267 -2.36 11.65 -1.84
N TYR A 268 -1.64 12.32 -0.97
CA TYR A 268 -1.40 13.75 -1.06
C TYR A 268 -0.02 14.12 -0.49
N THR A 269 0.43 15.31 -0.85
CA THR A 269 1.55 15.99 -0.22
C THR A 269 1.05 17.02 0.80
N ARG A 270 1.91 17.41 1.75
CA ARG A 270 1.58 18.48 2.69
C ARG A 270 1.16 19.78 2.00
N SER A 271 1.79 20.11 0.88
CA SER A 271 1.45 21.31 0.11
C SER A 271 0.02 21.28 -0.42
N GLU A 272 -0.48 20.12 -0.84
CA GLU A 272 -1.88 19.96 -1.27
C GLU A 272 -2.85 20.08 -0.09
N GLN A 273 -2.47 19.55 1.07
CA GLN A 273 -3.28 19.68 2.28
C GLN A 273 -3.33 21.12 2.82
N LEU A 274 -2.21 21.86 2.75
CA LEU A 274 -2.16 23.28 3.05
C LEU A 274 -3.00 24.12 2.08
N ALA A 275 -3.13 23.67 0.82
CA ALA A 275 -4.03 24.28 -0.16
C ALA A 275 -5.52 23.92 0.04
N GLY A 276 -5.88 23.27 1.17
CA GLY A 276 -7.25 22.94 1.53
C GLY A 276 -7.79 21.65 0.90
N ARG A 277 -6.93 20.84 0.25
CA ARG A 277 -7.31 19.53 -0.31
C ARG A 277 -7.00 18.41 0.68
N HIS A 278 -7.67 17.25 0.53
CA HIS A 278 -7.41 16.03 1.33
C HIS A 278 -7.46 16.27 2.85
N ARG A 279 -8.47 17.03 3.30
CA ARG A 279 -8.72 17.28 4.72
C ARG A 279 -9.91 16.42 5.16
N GLY A 280 -9.61 15.25 5.74
CA GLY A 280 -10.59 14.20 6.06
C GLY A 280 -10.90 13.33 4.83
N THR A 281 -10.14 12.27 4.68
CA THR A 281 -10.18 11.38 3.50
C THR A 281 -10.67 9.98 3.83
N LEU A 282 -10.95 9.70 5.12
CA LEU A 282 -11.45 8.41 5.55
C LEU A 282 -12.77 8.07 4.87
N MET A 283 -12.79 6.93 4.20
CA MET A 283 -13.98 6.40 3.52
C MET A 283 -14.22 4.94 3.89
N ALA A 284 -15.50 4.55 3.86
CA ALA A 284 -15.93 3.18 4.00
C ALA A 284 -16.63 2.73 2.72
N TYR A 285 -16.12 1.69 2.08
CA TYR A 285 -16.64 1.19 0.81
C TYR A 285 -17.35 -0.16 0.97
N ARG A 286 -18.48 -0.34 0.29
CA ARG A 286 -19.17 -1.62 0.13
C ARG A 286 -19.99 -1.60 -1.16
N HIS A 287 -19.89 -2.66 -1.99
CA HIS A 287 -20.63 -2.81 -3.26
C HIS A 287 -20.57 -1.54 -4.14
N HIS A 288 -19.38 -1.01 -4.36
CA HIS A 288 -19.11 0.22 -5.11
C HIS A 288 -19.80 1.48 -4.55
N SER A 289 -20.30 1.44 -3.33
CA SER A 289 -20.91 2.58 -2.63
C SER A 289 -19.97 3.07 -1.55
N ALA A 290 -19.59 4.35 -1.63
CA ALA A 290 -18.83 5.05 -0.61
C ALA A 290 -19.74 5.58 0.50
N SER A 291 -19.29 5.51 1.74
CA SER A 291 -19.95 6.09 2.91
C SER A 291 -18.91 6.76 3.80
N SER A 292 -19.26 7.90 4.37
CA SER A 292 -18.45 8.56 5.41
C SER A 292 -18.70 8.00 6.82
N ASP A 293 -19.62 7.05 6.98
CA ASP A 293 -19.90 6.39 8.26
C ASP A 293 -19.15 5.04 8.34
N PRO A 294 -18.02 4.97 9.06
CA PRO A 294 -17.20 3.75 9.17
C PRO A 294 -17.78 2.73 10.17
N TYR A 295 -18.80 3.09 10.95
CA TYR A 295 -19.30 2.26 12.06
C TYR A 295 -20.39 1.27 11.65
N GLN A 296 -20.95 1.42 10.45
CA GLN A 296 -21.95 0.50 9.94
C GLN A 296 -21.30 -0.83 9.56
N THR A 297 -21.86 -1.91 10.08
CA THR A 297 -21.43 -3.29 9.73
C THR A 297 -19.91 -3.51 9.80
N PRO A 298 -19.27 -3.48 11.01
CA PRO A 298 -17.84 -3.71 11.17
C PRO A 298 -17.39 -5.00 10.49
N GLY A 299 -16.28 -4.93 9.74
CA GLY A 299 -15.72 -6.07 8.99
C GLY A 299 -16.39 -6.36 7.64
N GLU A 300 -17.46 -5.61 7.27
CA GLU A 300 -18.13 -5.79 5.98
C GLU A 300 -17.86 -4.64 4.99
N ARG A 301 -17.08 -3.66 5.41
CA ARG A 301 -16.68 -2.49 4.63
C ARG A 301 -15.17 -2.40 4.58
N ASP A 302 -14.65 -2.02 3.44
CA ASP A 302 -13.28 -1.57 3.35
C ASP A 302 -13.16 -0.16 3.92
N LEU A 303 -12.18 0.05 4.77
CA LEU A 303 -11.90 1.34 5.37
C LEU A 303 -10.56 1.82 4.81
N THR A 304 -10.57 2.92 4.08
CA THR A 304 -9.36 3.50 3.48
C THR A 304 -9.20 4.96 3.84
N SER A 305 -7.96 5.42 3.85
CA SER A 305 -7.62 6.84 3.98
C SER A 305 -6.50 7.19 3.02
N HIS A 306 -6.49 8.43 2.52
CA HIS A 306 -5.41 8.86 1.64
C HIS A 306 -4.07 8.92 2.36
N VAL A 307 -3.04 8.46 1.68
CA VAL A 307 -1.68 8.35 2.21
C VAL A 307 -0.97 9.70 2.21
N ASN A 308 -0.35 10.06 3.33
CA ASN A 308 0.48 11.25 3.43
C ASN A 308 1.89 10.99 2.89
N PHE A 309 2.13 11.26 1.62
CA PHE A 309 3.40 11.01 0.95
C PHE A 309 4.57 11.88 1.46
N THR A 310 4.29 13.07 2.02
CA THR A 310 5.33 13.86 2.67
C THR A 310 5.88 13.16 3.91
N ALA A 311 4.99 12.56 4.72
CA ALA A 311 5.37 11.79 5.89
C ALA A 311 6.14 10.51 5.52
N LEU A 312 5.72 9.82 4.45
CA LEU A 312 6.41 8.62 3.95
C LEU A 312 7.81 8.94 3.40
N ALA A 313 7.93 9.98 2.60
CA ALA A 313 9.21 10.42 2.04
C ALA A 313 10.22 10.74 3.16
N ALA A 314 9.79 11.52 4.16
CA ALA A 314 10.61 11.83 5.32
C ALA A 314 11.00 10.59 6.12
N ALA A 315 10.09 9.60 6.29
CA ALA A 315 10.38 8.36 6.97
C ALA A 315 11.44 7.52 6.23
N ALA A 316 11.39 7.47 4.89
CA ALA A 316 12.41 6.81 4.08
C ALA A 316 13.77 7.51 4.19
N GLU A 317 13.81 8.84 4.13
CA GLU A 317 15.04 9.64 4.24
C GLU A 317 15.70 9.51 5.62
N GLN A 318 14.90 9.45 6.69
CA GLN A 318 15.40 9.21 8.06
C GLN A 318 16.17 7.89 8.19
N THR A 319 15.90 6.92 7.33
CA THR A 319 16.66 5.65 7.30
C THR A 319 17.91 5.70 6.42
N GLY A 320 18.18 6.83 5.76
CA GLY A 320 19.30 7.00 4.83
C GLY A 320 18.99 6.60 3.39
N MET A 321 17.72 6.39 3.02
CA MET A 321 17.35 6.33 1.60
C MET A 321 17.34 7.73 0.98
N ARG A 322 17.57 7.80 -0.32
CA ARG A 322 17.44 9.02 -1.11
C ARG A 322 16.13 8.99 -1.87
N VAL A 323 15.23 9.91 -1.58
CA VAL A 323 14.02 10.14 -2.39
C VAL A 323 14.45 10.64 -3.77
N ARG A 324 14.03 9.95 -4.82
CA ARG A 324 14.33 10.26 -6.22
C ARG A 324 13.18 11.03 -6.86
N ASN A 325 11.96 10.52 -6.66
CA ASN A 325 10.75 11.09 -7.21
C ASN A 325 9.63 11.05 -6.18
N LEU A 326 8.85 12.11 -6.14
CA LEU A 326 7.51 12.18 -5.57
C LEU A 326 6.65 12.94 -6.56
N VAL A 327 5.84 12.22 -7.33
CA VAL A 327 5.11 12.72 -8.50
C VAL A 327 3.74 12.06 -8.59
N THR A 328 2.82 12.60 -9.39
CA THR A 328 1.55 11.94 -9.68
C THR A 328 1.78 10.67 -10.53
N GLN A 329 0.84 9.72 -10.48
CA GLN A 329 0.88 8.53 -11.33
C GLN A 329 0.92 8.90 -12.82
N SER A 330 0.20 9.95 -13.21
CA SER A 330 0.23 10.48 -14.56
C SER A 330 1.66 10.81 -15.00
N GLN A 331 2.37 11.64 -14.22
CA GLN A 331 3.75 12.04 -14.51
C GLN A 331 4.69 10.84 -14.54
N PHE A 332 4.51 9.90 -13.60
CA PHE A 332 5.32 8.70 -13.53
C PHE A 332 5.15 7.81 -14.77
N LEU A 333 3.92 7.45 -15.12
CA LEU A 333 3.66 6.59 -16.28
C LEU A 333 4.00 7.25 -17.60
N MET A 334 3.80 8.58 -17.72
CA MET A 334 4.25 9.35 -18.89
C MET A 334 5.77 9.27 -19.04
N SER A 335 6.54 9.45 -17.95
CA SER A 335 8.01 9.39 -17.99
C SER A 335 8.55 8.03 -18.44
N ILE A 336 7.83 6.95 -18.16
CA ILE A 336 8.19 5.60 -18.63
C ILE A 336 7.81 5.44 -20.11
N GLY A 337 6.58 5.79 -20.46
CA GLY A 337 6.02 5.53 -21.78
C GLY A 337 6.62 6.38 -22.88
N GLU A 338 6.96 7.65 -22.61
CA GLU A 338 7.52 8.59 -23.61
C GLU A 338 8.84 8.10 -24.18
N LYS A 339 9.66 7.40 -23.42
CA LYS A 339 10.97 6.89 -23.83
C LYS A 339 10.90 5.99 -25.08
N ASN A 340 9.79 5.28 -25.26
CA ASN A 340 9.57 4.40 -26.41
C ASN A 340 8.23 4.67 -27.11
N GLN A 341 7.65 5.87 -26.91
CA GLN A 341 6.37 6.28 -27.49
C GLN A 341 5.24 5.28 -27.15
N PHE A 342 5.26 4.73 -25.95
CA PHE A 342 4.31 3.71 -25.46
C PHE A 342 4.26 2.44 -26.32
N ALA A 343 5.32 2.11 -27.09
CA ALA A 343 5.33 0.94 -27.96
C ALA A 343 5.00 -0.36 -27.23
N ASP A 344 5.48 -0.54 -25.99
CA ASP A 344 5.20 -1.73 -25.18
C ASP A 344 3.70 -1.91 -24.89
N VAL A 345 3.00 -0.80 -24.73
CA VAL A 345 1.58 -0.81 -24.40
C VAL A 345 0.76 -1.34 -25.57
N PHE A 346 1.16 -1.04 -26.79
CA PHE A 346 0.44 -1.39 -28.02
C PHE A 346 0.98 -2.63 -28.75
N ASP A 347 2.08 -3.22 -28.29
CA ASP A 347 2.79 -4.31 -28.98
C ASP A 347 1.91 -5.53 -29.34
N GLU A 348 0.90 -5.83 -28.54
CA GLU A 348 0.00 -6.97 -28.76
C GLU A 348 -1.29 -6.60 -29.52
N CYS A 349 -1.50 -5.32 -29.82
CA CYS A 349 -2.70 -4.88 -30.53
C CYS A 349 -2.60 -5.24 -32.03
N ARG A 350 -3.40 -6.18 -32.46
CA ARG A 350 -3.50 -6.58 -33.87
C ARG A 350 -4.72 -5.98 -34.57
N LEU A 351 -5.76 -5.67 -33.81
CA LEU A 351 -7.03 -5.15 -34.32
C LEU A 351 -7.25 -3.70 -33.85
N PRO A 352 -7.94 -2.87 -34.67
CA PRO A 352 -8.28 -1.51 -34.26
C PRO A 352 -9.06 -1.42 -32.95
N GLN A 353 -9.93 -2.40 -32.68
CA GLN A 353 -10.70 -2.46 -31.43
C GLN A 353 -9.81 -2.69 -30.21
N GLU A 354 -8.78 -3.55 -30.32
CA GLU A 354 -7.81 -3.81 -29.28
C GLU A 354 -7.01 -2.53 -28.99
N HIS A 355 -6.56 -1.85 -30.05
CA HIS A 355 -5.87 -0.58 -29.92
C HIS A 355 -6.74 0.48 -29.21
N ALA A 356 -8.02 0.61 -29.62
CA ALA A 356 -8.95 1.55 -29.00
C ALA A 356 -9.17 1.23 -27.50
N LYS A 357 -9.27 -0.05 -27.14
CA LYS A 357 -9.38 -0.50 -25.74
C LYS A 357 -8.15 -0.09 -24.95
N VAL A 358 -6.95 -0.36 -25.45
CA VAL A 358 -5.69 -0.02 -24.79
C VAL A 358 -5.54 1.50 -24.63
N VAL A 359 -5.95 2.31 -25.62
CA VAL A 359 -5.98 3.77 -25.51
C VAL A 359 -6.88 4.22 -24.36
N LEU A 360 -8.08 3.64 -24.21
CA LEU A 360 -8.98 3.96 -23.10
C LEU A 360 -8.37 3.57 -21.74
N GLN A 361 -7.72 2.42 -21.67
CA GLN A 361 -7.02 1.96 -20.50
C GLN A 361 -5.87 2.89 -20.09
N LEU A 362 -5.04 3.27 -21.06
CA LEU A 362 -3.95 4.21 -20.83
C LEU A 362 -4.49 5.57 -20.37
N LYS A 363 -5.53 6.09 -21.04
CA LYS A 363 -6.18 7.34 -20.63
C LYS A 363 -6.67 7.27 -19.19
N HIS A 364 -7.31 6.18 -18.78
CA HIS A 364 -7.76 6.01 -17.38
C HIS A 364 -6.60 6.11 -16.40
N LEU A 365 -5.44 5.52 -16.71
CA LEU A 365 -4.27 5.52 -15.86
C LEU A 365 -3.55 6.88 -15.76
N ILE A 366 -3.59 7.71 -16.83
CA ILE A 366 -2.75 8.91 -16.91
C ILE A 366 -3.52 10.23 -16.90
N THR A 367 -4.85 10.25 -17.02
CA THR A 367 -5.59 11.52 -17.07
C THR A 367 -6.27 11.87 -15.74
N PRO A 368 -6.55 13.15 -15.48
CA PRO A 368 -7.32 13.57 -14.30
C PRO A 368 -8.75 13.01 -14.25
N ALA A 369 -9.35 12.71 -15.43
CA ALA A 369 -10.67 12.08 -15.50
C ALA A 369 -10.66 10.60 -15.12
N GLY A 370 -9.48 9.99 -15.01
CA GLY A 370 -9.25 8.66 -14.46
C GLY A 370 -8.60 8.74 -13.08
N VAL A 371 -7.56 7.96 -12.88
CA VAL A 371 -6.84 7.87 -11.58
C VAL A 371 -5.47 8.56 -11.60
N GLY A 372 -5.06 9.16 -12.72
CA GLY A 372 -3.70 9.65 -12.91
C GLY A 372 -3.23 10.72 -11.94
N GLU A 373 -4.16 11.57 -11.47
CA GLU A 373 -3.86 12.66 -10.51
C GLU A 373 -4.26 12.31 -9.07
N SER A 374 -5.03 11.23 -8.85
CA SER A 374 -5.46 10.80 -7.51
C SER A 374 -4.40 9.96 -6.81
N PHE A 375 -3.53 9.32 -7.59
CA PHE A 375 -2.42 8.52 -7.09
C PHE A 375 -1.13 9.33 -7.06
N GLN A 376 -0.36 9.14 -6.00
CA GLN A 376 1.00 9.60 -5.87
C GLN A 376 1.98 8.44 -5.99
N VAL A 377 3.17 8.72 -6.50
CA VAL A 377 4.25 7.75 -6.66
C VAL A 377 5.49 8.25 -5.96
N LEU A 378 5.95 7.47 -4.98
CA LEU A 378 7.19 7.71 -4.27
C LEU A 378 8.24 6.69 -4.72
N ILE A 379 9.39 7.18 -5.22
CA ILE A 379 10.56 6.37 -5.52
C ILE A 379 11.71 6.82 -4.63
N ALA A 380 12.24 5.90 -3.83
CA ALA A 380 13.45 6.11 -3.06
C ALA A 380 14.50 5.03 -3.36
N SER A 381 15.78 5.33 -3.16
CA SER A 381 16.87 4.39 -3.47
C SER A 381 17.98 4.44 -2.45
N ARG A 382 18.73 3.34 -2.36
CA ARG A 382 19.97 3.22 -1.59
C ARG A 382 21.02 2.45 -2.38
N GLY A 383 22.29 2.88 -2.32
CA GLY A 383 23.41 2.17 -2.98
C GLY A 383 23.35 2.16 -4.50
N THR A 384 22.62 3.09 -5.11
CA THR A 384 22.58 3.31 -6.56
C THR A 384 23.58 4.38 -6.97
N ARG A 385 24.13 4.29 -8.19
CA ARG A 385 24.92 5.40 -8.75
C ARG A 385 24.02 6.66 -8.85
N SER A 386 24.60 7.81 -8.55
CA SER A 386 23.95 9.07 -8.91
C SER A 386 23.84 9.10 -10.43
N ALA A 387 22.63 9.26 -10.97
CA ALA A 387 22.53 9.75 -12.34
C ALA A 387 23.06 11.19 -12.30
N GLU A 388 24.20 11.41 -12.96
CA GLU A 388 24.73 12.73 -13.26
C GLU A 388 23.78 13.48 -14.20
#